data_3e4e15c522ab062e021645ab8dd89590
#
_entry.id   3e4e15c522ab062e021645ab8dd89590
#
_cell.length_a   1.000
_cell.length_b   1.000
_cell.length_c   1.000
_cell.angle_alpha   90.00
_cell.angle_beta   90.00
_cell.angle_gamma   90.00
#
_symmetry.space_group_name_H-M   'P 1'
#
loop_
_entity.id
_entity.type
_entity.pdbx_description
1 polymer ?
#
loop_
_entity_poly.entity_id
_entity_poly.type
_entity_poly.pdbx_seq_one_letter_code
_entity_poly.pdbx_strand_id
1 'polypeptide(L)'
;MKDMFLYNDAVKKMRQFFQDEKGFTEVPAQSRQSILAACEDPSTISQYIFSGVNWPLPQTGQMWLERELLDNPKVDGVFCITTSYRNEPNPVEGRHDKIFPMFEFESHGDIDDMIKLESELLEYLGFGSSFKSVKYDEASQKYGVSELDYDEEEALCKDYSTCTFLTHFPLRTHPFWNMRHAGDGIYNKVDVIIHGMETIGSAERATDVYEMREQFHNISDGEYANLLFNHFGKKRVEDELEEYFKLEMFERFGGGIGVTRMVSAMKSAGLLLDK
;
A
#
# COMPACT_ATOMS: atom_id res chain seq x y z
N MET A 1 17.94 -4.68 6.08
CA MET A 1 18.50 -3.92 4.93
C MET A 1 20.00 -4.06 4.95
N LYS A 2 20.59 -4.55 3.85
CA LYS A 2 22.02 -4.91 3.80
C LYS A 2 22.93 -3.75 3.39
N ASP A 3 22.41 -2.69 2.76
CA ASP A 3 23.21 -1.56 2.27
C ASP A 3 22.54 -0.21 2.60
N MET A 4 23.14 0.52 3.55
CA MET A 4 22.61 1.81 3.99
C MET A 4 22.79 2.92 2.95
N PHE A 5 23.78 2.82 2.04
CA PHE A 5 24.01 3.82 1.02
C PHE A 5 22.98 3.71 -0.10
N LEU A 6 22.68 2.49 -0.56
CA LEU A 6 21.63 2.26 -1.55
C LEU A 6 20.26 2.69 -1.02
N TYR A 7 19.96 2.36 0.24
CA TYR A 7 18.76 2.86 0.90
C TYR A 7 18.67 4.37 0.89
N ASN A 8 19.72 5.04 1.38
CA ASN A 8 19.77 6.50 1.43
C ASN A 8 19.56 7.12 0.05
N ASP A 9 20.22 6.58 -0.98
CA ASP A 9 20.14 7.13 -2.34
C ASP A 9 18.74 6.92 -2.94
N ALA A 10 18.10 5.75 -2.74
CA ALA A 10 16.74 5.49 -3.18
C ALA A 10 15.71 6.39 -2.46
N VAL A 11 15.77 6.44 -1.13
CA VAL A 11 14.85 7.26 -0.32
C VAL A 11 14.99 8.74 -0.64
N LYS A 12 16.23 9.23 -0.85
CA LYS A 12 16.47 10.62 -1.26
C LYS A 12 15.80 10.93 -2.59
N LYS A 13 15.93 10.05 -3.59
CA LYS A 13 15.28 10.25 -4.90
C LYS A 13 13.76 10.26 -4.78
N MET A 14 13.18 9.33 -4.00
CA MET A 14 11.72 9.32 -3.77
C MET A 14 11.25 10.59 -3.06
N ARG A 15 11.96 11.06 -2.01
CA ARG A 15 11.64 12.35 -1.36
C ARG A 15 11.70 13.51 -2.34
N GLN A 16 12.73 13.60 -3.17
CA GLN A 16 12.86 14.66 -4.17
C GLN A 16 11.66 14.63 -5.15
N PHE A 17 11.26 13.45 -5.62
CA PHE A 17 10.09 13.34 -6.48
C PHE A 17 8.81 13.83 -5.79
N PHE A 18 8.49 13.28 -4.63
CA PHE A 18 7.23 13.64 -3.96
C PHE A 18 7.23 15.08 -3.45
N GLN A 19 8.32 15.56 -2.86
CA GLN A 19 8.40 16.88 -2.26
C GLN A 19 8.67 17.98 -3.29
N ASP A 20 9.70 17.81 -4.15
CA ASP A 20 10.16 18.87 -5.01
C ASP A 20 9.41 18.92 -6.35
N GLU A 21 9.07 17.74 -6.95
CA GLU A 21 8.36 17.67 -8.23
C GLU A 21 6.83 17.68 -8.07
N LYS A 22 6.29 17.09 -6.98
CA LYS A 22 4.83 16.93 -6.75
C LYS A 22 4.28 17.86 -5.68
N GLY A 23 5.10 18.55 -4.91
CA GLY A 23 4.65 19.46 -3.87
C GLY A 23 4.04 18.78 -2.63
N PHE A 24 4.24 17.48 -2.47
CA PHE A 24 3.70 16.74 -1.33
C PHE A 24 4.39 17.14 -0.02
N THR A 25 3.65 17.09 1.07
CA THR A 25 4.15 17.38 2.40
C THR A 25 4.59 16.11 3.11
N GLU A 26 5.86 16.04 3.56
CA GLU A 26 6.30 14.96 4.46
C GLU A 26 5.72 15.17 5.85
N VAL A 27 4.99 14.16 6.35
CA VAL A 27 4.42 14.16 7.69
C VAL A 27 5.14 13.14 8.57
N PRO A 28 5.18 13.36 9.90
CA PRO A 28 5.84 12.41 10.80
C PRO A 28 5.12 11.07 10.76
N ALA A 29 5.89 9.99 10.57
CA ALA A 29 5.36 8.65 10.61
C ALA A 29 4.67 8.39 11.95
N GLN A 30 3.40 8.06 11.89
CA GLN A 30 2.55 7.62 12.99
C GLN A 30 2.80 8.34 14.33
N SER A 31 2.47 9.62 14.38
CA SER A 31 2.60 10.44 15.59
C SER A 31 1.49 10.20 16.61
N ARG A 32 0.53 9.33 16.31
CA ARG A 32 -0.53 8.88 17.22
C ARG A 32 -0.69 7.37 17.18
N GLN A 33 -1.30 6.84 18.24
CA GLN A 33 -1.66 5.44 18.30
C GLN A 33 -2.93 5.18 17.51
N SER A 34 -2.96 4.09 16.75
CA SER A 34 -4.11 3.69 15.95
C SER A 34 -4.21 2.17 15.87
N ILE A 35 -5.39 1.64 16.10
CA ILE A 35 -5.70 0.23 15.86
C ILE A 35 -5.77 -0.04 14.35
N LEU A 36 -6.26 0.94 13.59
CA LEU A 36 -6.37 0.84 12.13
C LEU A 36 -5.01 0.81 11.41
N ALA A 37 -3.89 1.05 12.12
CA ALA A 37 -2.55 0.80 11.59
C ALA A 37 -2.22 -0.69 11.39
N ALA A 38 -3.01 -1.60 11.97
CA ALA A 38 -2.96 -3.05 11.74
C ALA A 38 -3.90 -3.43 10.59
N CYS A 39 -3.70 -2.83 9.42
CA CYS A 39 -4.73 -2.84 8.39
C CYS A 39 -4.48 -3.81 7.24
N GLU A 40 -3.30 -4.43 7.12
CA GLU A 40 -3.05 -5.29 5.98
C GLU A 40 -3.41 -6.76 6.24
N ASP A 41 -2.73 -7.37 7.19
CA ASP A 41 -2.99 -8.76 7.57
C ASP A 41 -3.07 -8.89 9.09
N PRO A 42 -4.29 -8.94 9.66
CA PRO A 42 -4.47 -9.02 11.10
C PRO A 42 -3.92 -10.31 11.71
N SER A 43 -3.71 -11.37 10.91
CA SER A 43 -3.11 -12.61 11.41
C SER A 43 -1.62 -12.47 11.77
N THR A 44 -0.97 -11.43 11.23
CA THR A 44 0.47 -11.14 11.42
C THR A 44 0.72 -9.98 12.39
N ILE A 45 -0.30 -9.52 13.10
CA ILE A 45 -0.21 -8.39 14.04
C ILE A 45 0.79 -8.68 15.16
N SER A 46 1.73 -7.74 15.35
CA SER A 46 2.53 -7.62 16.56
C SER A 46 1.92 -6.56 17.48
N GLN A 47 1.96 -6.78 18.78
CA GLN A 47 1.32 -5.92 19.77
C GLN A 47 2.34 -5.36 20.77
N TYR A 48 2.05 -4.18 21.31
CA TYR A 48 2.81 -3.60 22.41
C TYR A 48 1.89 -2.89 23.43
N ILE A 49 2.37 -2.74 24.65
CA ILE A 49 1.65 -2.05 25.72
C ILE A 49 2.25 -0.66 25.89
N PHE A 50 1.42 0.37 25.77
CA PHE A 50 1.79 1.74 26.07
C PHE A 50 0.77 2.34 27.03
N SER A 51 1.27 2.89 28.15
CA SER A 51 0.44 3.45 29.22
C SER A 51 -0.66 2.50 29.71
N GLY A 52 -0.36 1.19 29.78
CA GLY A 52 -1.29 0.16 30.23
C GLY A 52 -2.36 -0.26 29.19
N VAL A 53 -2.28 0.26 27.97
CA VAL A 53 -3.21 -0.04 26.87
C VAL A 53 -2.50 -0.82 25.77
N ASN A 54 -3.15 -1.85 25.26
CA ASN A 54 -2.65 -2.68 24.15
C ASN A 54 -2.87 -2.01 22.80
N TRP A 55 -1.82 -1.96 21.96
CA TRP A 55 -1.81 -1.37 20.63
C TRP A 55 -1.09 -2.26 19.62
N PRO A 56 -1.44 -2.24 18.32
CA PRO A 56 -0.65 -2.89 17.29
C PRO A 56 0.63 -2.11 17.01
N LEU A 57 1.72 -2.83 16.72
CA LEU A 57 2.80 -2.25 15.92
C LEU A 57 2.28 -2.01 14.49
N PRO A 58 2.64 -0.89 13.85
CA PRO A 58 2.09 -0.55 12.54
C PRO A 58 2.53 -1.55 11.46
N GLN A 59 1.59 -1.96 10.63
CA GLN A 59 1.87 -2.67 9.38
C GLN A 59 2.00 -1.69 8.22
N THR A 60 1.29 -0.55 8.31
CA THR A 60 1.32 0.53 7.33
C THR A 60 1.02 1.87 8.02
N GLY A 61 1.43 2.96 7.39
CA GLY A 61 1.06 4.32 7.76
C GLY A 61 -0.10 4.89 6.95
N GLN A 62 -0.69 4.12 6.02
CA GLN A 62 -1.69 4.65 5.08
C GLN A 62 -2.92 5.24 5.78
N MET A 63 -3.52 4.55 6.76
CA MET A 63 -4.66 5.09 7.51
C MET A 63 -4.33 6.40 8.24
N TRP A 64 -3.07 6.57 8.64
CA TRP A 64 -2.55 7.81 9.18
C TRP A 64 -2.47 8.90 8.12
N LEU A 65 -1.90 8.59 6.94
CA LEU A 65 -1.79 9.54 5.82
C LEU A 65 -3.15 9.97 5.27
N GLU A 66 -4.10 9.02 5.14
CA GLU A 66 -5.48 9.35 4.76
C GLU A 66 -6.09 10.38 5.69
N ARG A 67 -5.92 10.20 7.01
CA ARG A 67 -6.42 11.17 7.98
C ARG A 67 -5.73 12.52 7.84
N GLU A 68 -4.40 12.55 7.68
CA GLU A 68 -3.67 13.82 7.48
C GLU A 68 -4.14 14.57 6.23
N LEU A 69 -4.39 13.85 5.13
CA LEU A 69 -4.92 14.44 3.91
C LEU A 69 -6.37 14.93 4.08
N LEU A 70 -7.24 14.12 4.71
CA LEU A 70 -8.65 14.48 4.94
C LEU A 70 -8.79 15.67 5.90
N ASP A 71 -7.96 15.77 6.92
CA ASP A 71 -7.92 16.90 7.84
C ASP A 71 -7.32 18.17 7.19
N ASN A 72 -6.52 18.01 6.11
CA ASN A 72 -5.85 19.11 5.40
C ASN A 72 -6.08 19.07 3.88
N PRO A 73 -7.32 19.22 3.39
CA PRO A 73 -7.68 18.99 1.99
C PRO A 73 -7.10 19.99 0.98
N LYS A 74 -6.26 20.94 1.42
CA LYS A 74 -5.64 21.95 0.55
C LYS A 74 -4.21 21.62 0.15
N VAL A 75 -3.60 20.58 0.75
CA VAL A 75 -2.28 20.12 0.34
C VAL A 75 -2.40 19.25 -0.91
N ASP A 76 -1.40 19.28 -1.78
CA ASP A 76 -1.40 18.47 -3.01
C ASP A 76 -1.33 16.96 -2.71
N GLY A 77 -0.72 16.60 -1.60
CA GLY A 77 -0.60 15.25 -1.09
C GLY A 77 0.29 15.20 0.13
N VAL A 78 0.32 14.04 0.77
CA VAL A 78 1.16 13.77 1.95
C VAL A 78 1.94 12.49 1.75
N PHE A 79 3.11 12.39 2.38
CA PHE A 79 3.88 11.14 2.41
C PHE A 79 4.63 10.99 3.72
N CYS A 80 5.03 9.77 4.02
CA CYS A 80 5.89 9.48 5.15
C CYS A 80 6.78 8.26 4.88
N ILE A 81 7.77 8.06 5.74
CA ILE A 81 8.53 6.81 5.79
C ILE A 81 8.22 6.13 7.11
N THR A 82 7.65 4.94 7.00
CA THR A 82 7.27 4.11 8.15
C THR A 82 8.16 2.87 8.26
N THR A 83 7.98 2.13 9.33
CA THR A 83 8.47 0.77 9.46
C THR A 83 7.28 -0.17 9.58
N SER A 84 7.15 -1.08 8.63
CA SER A 84 6.15 -2.14 8.67
C SER A 84 6.62 -3.28 9.57
N TYR A 85 5.72 -3.77 10.43
CA TYR A 85 5.94 -4.92 11.31
C TYR A 85 4.94 -6.02 10.96
N ARG A 86 5.42 -7.04 10.22
CA ARG A 86 4.61 -8.20 9.81
C ARG A 86 5.20 -9.46 10.42
N ASN A 87 4.53 -10.02 11.41
CA ASN A 87 4.98 -11.23 12.08
C ASN A 87 4.53 -12.50 11.32
N GLU A 88 4.91 -12.58 10.05
CA GLU A 88 4.59 -13.74 9.22
C GLU A 88 5.22 -15.01 9.79
N PRO A 89 4.44 -16.09 9.95
CA PRO A 89 4.95 -17.34 10.50
C PRO A 89 5.94 -18.03 9.54
N ASN A 90 5.71 -17.94 8.24
CA ASN A 90 6.50 -18.62 7.21
C ASN A 90 6.91 -17.62 6.10
N PRO A 91 7.83 -16.68 6.38
CA PRO A 91 8.27 -15.72 5.38
C PRO A 91 9.07 -16.41 4.27
N VAL A 92 8.84 -16.01 3.02
CA VAL A 92 9.62 -16.50 1.88
C VAL A 92 10.97 -15.78 1.85
N GLU A 93 12.06 -16.55 1.92
CA GLU A 93 13.41 -15.98 1.91
C GLU A 93 13.68 -15.20 0.62
N GLY A 94 14.19 -13.98 0.75
CA GLY A 94 14.48 -13.09 -0.37
C GLY A 94 13.29 -12.25 -0.86
N ARG A 95 12.05 -12.55 -0.42
CA ARG A 95 10.84 -11.80 -0.78
C ARG A 95 10.16 -11.14 0.42
N HIS A 96 10.17 -11.78 1.59
CA HIS A 96 9.46 -11.32 2.78
C HIS A 96 10.42 -11.01 3.92
N ASP A 97 10.50 -9.74 4.26
CA ASP A 97 11.09 -9.26 5.52
C ASP A 97 9.96 -9.06 6.54
N LYS A 98 10.20 -9.45 7.80
CA LYS A 98 9.21 -9.24 8.89
C LYS A 98 9.18 -7.81 9.39
N ILE A 99 10.27 -7.08 9.23
CA ILE A 99 10.41 -5.67 9.63
C ILE A 99 11.14 -4.96 8.50
N PHE A 100 10.48 -4.01 7.86
CA PHE A 100 11.04 -3.32 6.70
C PHE A 100 10.52 -1.89 6.57
N PRO A 101 11.30 -0.98 5.97
CA PRO A 101 10.85 0.38 5.71
C PRO A 101 9.88 0.43 4.53
N MET A 102 8.84 1.24 4.70
CA MET A 102 7.87 1.61 3.67
C MET A 102 8.00 3.11 3.38
N PHE A 103 7.88 3.48 2.12
CA PHE A 103 7.61 4.86 1.71
C PHE A 103 6.15 4.91 1.27
N GLU A 104 5.33 5.70 1.96
CA GLU A 104 3.88 5.68 1.78
C GLU A 104 3.37 7.08 1.44
N PHE A 105 2.34 7.16 0.61
CA PHE A 105 1.78 8.42 0.12
C PHE A 105 0.26 8.37 0.00
N GLU A 106 -0.38 9.54 0.11
CA GLU A 106 -1.80 9.78 -0.18
C GLU A 106 -1.96 11.09 -0.92
N SER A 107 -2.86 11.15 -1.92
CA SER A 107 -3.14 12.31 -2.76
C SER A 107 -4.59 12.35 -3.23
N HIS A 108 -4.98 13.49 -3.78
CA HIS A 108 -6.26 13.68 -4.46
C HIS A 108 -6.28 12.96 -5.81
N GLY A 109 -7.46 12.52 -6.24
CA GLY A 109 -7.69 11.97 -7.56
C GLY A 109 -8.23 10.53 -7.53
N ASP A 110 -8.32 9.97 -8.72
CA ASP A 110 -8.84 8.64 -8.99
C ASP A 110 -7.72 7.64 -9.37
N ILE A 111 -8.11 6.46 -9.85
CA ILE A 111 -7.17 5.42 -10.29
C ILE A 111 -6.28 5.87 -11.47
N ASP A 112 -6.77 6.71 -12.37
CA ASP A 112 -5.99 7.18 -13.53
C ASP A 112 -4.92 8.19 -13.06
N ASP A 113 -5.25 9.07 -12.11
CA ASP A 113 -4.31 9.97 -11.48
C ASP A 113 -3.24 9.21 -10.68
N MET A 114 -3.64 8.13 -10.00
CA MET A 114 -2.74 7.24 -9.27
C MET A 114 -1.74 6.55 -10.20
N ILE A 115 -2.20 5.91 -11.27
CA ILE A 115 -1.34 5.24 -12.26
C ILE A 115 -0.40 6.26 -12.91
N LYS A 116 -0.87 7.47 -13.17
CA LYS A 116 -0.05 8.56 -13.71
C LYS A 116 1.05 8.96 -12.73
N LEU A 117 0.74 9.19 -11.44
CA LEU A 117 1.73 9.55 -10.42
C LEU A 117 2.81 8.48 -10.30
N GLU A 118 2.42 7.21 -10.26
CA GLU A 118 3.34 6.07 -10.15
C GLU A 118 4.19 5.91 -11.42
N SER A 119 3.61 6.12 -12.60
CA SER A 119 4.36 6.13 -13.86
C SER A 119 5.42 7.24 -13.89
N GLU A 120 5.06 8.44 -13.47
CA GLU A 120 5.97 9.58 -13.37
C GLU A 120 7.07 9.35 -12.33
N LEU A 121 6.76 8.69 -11.21
CA LEU A 121 7.75 8.25 -10.23
C LEU A 121 8.76 7.27 -10.84
N LEU A 122 8.28 6.24 -11.54
CA LEU A 122 9.15 5.24 -12.17
C LEU A 122 10.05 5.86 -13.24
N GLU A 123 9.51 6.79 -14.04
CA GLU A 123 10.28 7.55 -15.02
C GLU A 123 11.35 8.40 -14.34
N TYR A 124 11.01 9.13 -13.29
CA TYR A 124 11.93 9.94 -12.50
C TYR A 124 13.05 9.09 -11.87
N LEU A 125 12.73 7.90 -11.39
CA LEU A 125 13.71 6.96 -10.83
C LEU A 125 14.63 6.36 -11.90
N GLY A 126 14.25 6.41 -13.19
CA GLY A 126 15.05 5.96 -14.32
C GLY A 126 14.64 4.62 -14.94
N PHE A 127 13.46 4.07 -14.60
CA PHE A 127 12.94 2.82 -15.19
C PHE A 127 12.44 2.98 -16.64
N GLY A 128 12.53 4.16 -17.23
CA GLY A 128 12.01 4.48 -18.55
C GLY A 128 10.58 5.02 -18.49
N SER A 129 9.91 5.11 -19.66
CA SER A 129 8.57 5.70 -19.80
C SER A 129 7.58 4.80 -20.54
N SER A 130 7.93 3.55 -20.78
CA SER A 130 7.08 2.61 -21.51
C SER A 130 6.58 1.49 -20.60
N PHE A 131 5.51 1.78 -19.87
CA PHE A 131 4.88 0.85 -18.96
C PHE A 131 3.66 0.19 -19.59
N LYS A 132 3.26 -0.97 -19.08
CA LYS A 132 2.06 -1.69 -19.51
C LYS A 132 1.14 -1.92 -18.34
N SER A 133 -0.16 -1.74 -18.57
CA SER A 133 -1.20 -2.11 -17.62
C SER A 133 -1.94 -3.34 -18.09
N VAL A 134 -2.29 -4.22 -17.17
CA VAL A 134 -3.10 -5.41 -17.41
C VAL A 134 -4.09 -5.56 -16.25
N LYS A 135 -5.33 -5.92 -16.54
CA LYS A 135 -6.32 -6.20 -15.50
C LYS A 135 -6.06 -7.54 -14.86
N TYR A 136 -6.33 -7.64 -13.55
CA TYR A 136 -6.10 -8.87 -12.78
C TYR A 136 -6.77 -10.09 -13.43
N ASP A 137 -8.04 -9.97 -13.82
CA ASP A 137 -8.78 -11.09 -14.42
C ASP A 137 -8.25 -11.48 -15.81
N GLU A 138 -7.73 -10.53 -16.59
CA GLU A 138 -7.08 -10.83 -17.89
C GLU A 138 -5.77 -11.61 -17.67
N ALA A 139 -4.98 -11.23 -16.67
CA ALA A 139 -3.76 -11.94 -16.29
C ALA A 139 -4.07 -13.33 -15.74
N SER A 140 -5.01 -13.43 -14.80
CA SER A 140 -5.50 -14.68 -14.20
C SER A 140 -5.97 -15.67 -15.27
N GLN A 141 -6.78 -15.20 -16.23
CA GLN A 141 -7.23 -16.01 -17.35
C GLN A 141 -6.07 -16.45 -18.27
N LYS A 142 -5.14 -15.55 -18.57
CA LYS A 142 -3.97 -15.83 -19.42
C LYS A 142 -3.10 -16.94 -18.85
N TYR A 143 -2.86 -16.91 -17.53
CA TYR A 143 -2.01 -17.89 -16.87
C TYR A 143 -2.77 -19.13 -16.36
N GLY A 144 -4.10 -19.11 -16.43
CA GLY A 144 -4.95 -20.26 -16.03
C GLY A 144 -4.99 -20.50 -14.53
N VAL A 145 -4.84 -19.45 -13.73
CA VAL A 145 -4.87 -19.47 -12.26
C VAL A 145 -6.00 -18.62 -11.72
N SER A 146 -6.53 -18.94 -10.54
CA SER A 146 -7.53 -18.10 -9.84
C SER A 146 -6.90 -16.91 -9.14
N GLU A 147 -5.69 -17.11 -8.62
CA GLU A 147 -4.90 -16.10 -7.92
C GLU A 147 -3.51 -16.03 -8.53
N LEU A 148 -2.99 -14.82 -8.68
CA LEU A 148 -1.66 -14.56 -9.18
C LEU A 148 -0.68 -14.62 -8.00
N ASP A 149 0.40 -15.37 -8.16
CA ASP A 149 1.46 -15.53 -7.17
C ASP A 149 2.81 -15.17 -7.82
N TYR A 150 3.89 -15.50 -7.19
CA TYR A 150 5.26 -15.12 -7.56
C TYR A 150 5.65 -15.52 -8.98
N ASP A 151 5.23 -16.70 -9.42
CA ASP A 151 5.52 -17.21 -10.77
C ASP A 151 4.81 -16.36 -11.83
N GLU A 152 3.58 -15.93 -11.54
CA GLU A 152 2.79 -15.07 -12.42
C GLU A 152 3.32 -13.62 -12.42
N GLU A 153 3.82 -13.10 -11.29
CA GLU A 153 4.49 -11.80 -11.24
C GLU A 153 5.73 -11.77 -12.15
N GLU A 154 6.56 -12.83 -12.10
CA GLU A 154 7.69 -12.95 -13.02
C GLU A 154 7.26 -13.06 -14.48
N ALA A 155 6.18 -13.82 -14.75
CA ALA A 155 5.64 -13.98 -16.09
C ALA A 155 5.08 -12.67 -16.63
N LEU A 156 4.38 -11.87 -15.81
CA LEU A 156 3.88 -10.54 -16.16
C LEU A 156 5.01 -9.63 -16.66
N CYS A 157 6.12 -9.57 -15.94
CA CYS A 157 7.25 -8.74 -16.35
C CYS A 157 7.94 -9.23 -17.63
N LYS A 158 7.94 -10.53 -17.89
CA LYS A 158 8.47 -11.12 -19.15
C LYS A 158 7.55 -10.86 -20.34
N ASP A 159 6.24 -10.95 -20.13
CA ASP A 159 5.24 -10.90 -21.20
C ASP A 159 4.82 -9.48 -21.58
N TYR A 160 4.85 -8.53 -20.66
CA TYR A 160 4.36 -7.16 -20.87
C TYR A 160 5.47 -6.11 -20.84
N SER A 161 6.06 -5.85 -19.68
CA SER A 161 7.19 -4.93 -19.53
C SER A 161 7.87 -5.14 -18.17
N THR A 162 9.13 -4.70 -18.05
CA THR A 162 9.91 -4.78 -16.81
C THR A 162 9.20 -4.15 -15.60
N CYS A 163 8.38 -3.11 -15.87
CA CYS A 163 7.47 -2.49 -14.90
C CYS A 163 6.04 -2.66 -15.44
N THR A 164 5.26 -3.52 -14.81
CA THR A 164 3.88 -3.82 -15.21
C THR A 164 2.92 -3.41 -14.10
N PHE A 165 1.87 -2.68 -14.48
CA PHE A 165 0.77 -2.28 -13.61
C PHE A 165 -0.31 -3.36 -13.66
N LEU A 166 -0.48 -4.11 -12.59
CA LEU A 166 -1.59 -5.03 -12.41
C LEU A 166 -2.74 -4.26 -11.76
N THR A 167 -3.89 -4.19 -12.42
CA THR A 167 -4.98 -3.27 -12.05
C THR A 167 -6.31 -3.97 -11.89
N HIS A 168 -7.29 -3.31 -11.26
CA HIS A 168 -8.68 -3.75 -11.19
C HIS A 168 -8.82 -5.13 -10.55
N PHE A 169 -8.61 -5.19 -9.25
CA PHE A 169 -8.61 -6.43 -8.48
C PHE A 169 -10.04 -6.93 -8.18
N PRO A 170 -10.34 -8.21 -8.41
CA PRO A 170 -11.64 -8.77 -8.08
C PRO A 170 -11.81 -9.02 -6.58
N LEU A 171 -13.06 -9.04 -6.10
CA LEU A 171 -13.42 -9.28 -4.70
C LEU A 171 -12.76 -10.54 -4.10
N ARG A 172 -12.55 -11.60 -4.89
CA ARG A 172 -11.90 -12.84 -4.42
C ARG A 172 -10.47 -12.66 -3.92
N THR A 173 -9.81 -11.54 -4.26
CA THR A 173 -8.47 -11.19 -3.76
C THR A 173 -8.51 -10.44 -2.44
N HIS A 174 -9.69 -10.34 -1.82
CA HIS A 174 -9.93 -9.68 -0.53
C HIS A 174 -9.38 -8.24 -0.45
N PRO A 175 -9.78 -7.34 -1.40
CA PRO A 175 -9.36 -5.94 -1.36
C PRO A 175 -9.70 -5.32 -0.01
N PHE A 176 -8.85 -4.41 0.47
CA PHE A 176 -9.05 -3.82 1.78
C PHE A 176 -10.34 -2.99 1.84
N TRP A 177 -10.97 -2.92 3.00
CA TRP A 177 -12.33 -2.39 3.20
C TRP A 177 -12.54 -0.94 2.77
N ASN A 178 -11.49 -0.13 2.70
CA ASN A 178 -11.57 1.27 2.28
C ASN A 178 -11.17 1.52 0.82
N MET A 179 -10.94 0.47 0.05
CA MET A 179 -10.67 0.58 -1.39
C MET A 179 -11.96 0.83 -2.18
N ARG A 180 -11.85 1.63 -3.24
CA ARG A 180 -12.97 1.99 -4.10
C ARG A 180 -13.49 0.78 -4.88
N HIS A 181 -14.77 0.46 -4.68
CA HIS A 181 -15.48 -0.52 -5.50
C HIS A 181 -15.89 0.13 -6.84
N ALA A 182 -15.44 -0.44 -7.95
CA ALA A 182 -15.71 0.07 -9.30
C ALA A 182 -16.96 -0.57 -9.96
N GLY A 183 -17.70 -1.40 -9.24
CA GLY A 183 -18.82 -2.19 -9.74
C GLY A 183 -18.44 -3.63 -10.08
N ASP A 184 -19.43 -4.51 -10.21
CA ASP A 184 -19.26 -5.92 -10.60
C ASP A 184 -18.24 -6.72 -9.77
N GLY A 185 -18.05 -6.35 -8.51
CA GLY A 185 -17.08 -6.99 -7.61
C GLY A 185 -15.62 -6.68 -7.95
N ILE A 186 -15.36 -5.57 -8.64
CA ILE A 186 -14.02 -5.09 -9.00
C ILE A 186 -13.66 -3.88 -8.14
N TYR A 187 -12.40 -3.79 -7.75
CA TYR A 187 -11.85 -2.71 -6.94
C TYR A 187 -10.72 -1.99 -7.67
N ASN A 188 -10.64 -0.68 -7.49
CA ASN A 188 -9.60 0.19 -8.05
C ASN A 188 -8.29 0.07 -7.24
N LYS A 189 -7.72 -1.13 -7.25
CA LYS A 189 -6.40 -1.45 -6.69
C LYS A 189 -5.40 -1.60 -7.82
N VAL A 190 -4.15 -1.21 -7.57
CA VAL A 190 -3.01 -1.34 -8.48
C VAL A 190 -1.81 -1.90 -7.70
N ASP A 191 -1.19 -2.95 -8.25
CA ASP A 191 0.11 -3.42 -7.83
C ASP A 191 1.11 -3.18 -8.97
N VAL A 192 2.20 -2.46 -8.68
CA VAL A 192 3.28 -2.24 -9.64
C VAL A 192 4.34 -3.33 -9.45
N ILE A 193 4.40 -4.20 -10.43
CA ILE A 193 5.33 -5.33 -10.47
C ILE A 193 6.59 -4.86 -11.21
N ILE A 194 7.74 -4.87 -10.52
CA ILE A 194 9.02 -4.46 -11.10
C ILE A 194 10.00 -5.63 -11.04
N HIS A 195 10.54 -6.04 -12.17
CA HIS A 195 11.44 -7.19 -12.28
C HIS A 195 10.89 -8.48 -11.63
N GLY A 196 9.57 -8.71 -11.75
CA GLY A 196 8.91 -9.91 -11.20
C GLY A 196 8.64 -9.86 -9.71
N MET A 197 8.56 -8.67 -9.13
CA MET A 197 8.22 -8.49 -7.71
C MET A 197 7.30 -7.30 -7.53
N GLU A 198 6.16 -7.49 -6.87
CA GLU A 198 5.32 -6.38 -6.39
C GLU A 198 6.17 -5.43 -5.55
N THR A 199 6.29 -4.19 -5.99
CA THR A 199 7.13 -3.17 -5.35
C THR A 199 6.33 -2.01 -4.81
N ILE A 200 5.20 -1.68 -5.45
CA ILE A 200 4.24 -0.67 -4.99
C ILE A 200 2.88 -1.34 -4.95
N GLY A 201 2.16 -1.20 -3.84
CA GLY A 201 0.75 -1.53 -3.72
C GLY A 201 -0.05 -0.27 -3.43
N SER A 202 -1.09 -0.01 -4.22
CA SER A 202 -1.87 1.23 -4.14
C SER A 202 -3.34 1.01 -4.45
N ALA A 203 -4.18 1.96 -4.03
CA ALA A 203 -5.61 1.92 -4.32
C ALA A 203 -6.24 3.31 -4.31
N GLU A 204 -7.26 3.50 -5.14
CA GLU A 204 -8.24 4.55 -4.97
C GLU A 204 -9.09 4.24 -3.73
N ARG A 205 -9.40 5.27 -2.95
CA ARG A 205 -10.13 5.12 -1.69
C ARG A 205 -11.63 5.29 -1.88
N ALA A 206 -12.40 4.48 -1.16
CA ALA A 206 -13.84 4.65 -1.10
C ALA A 206 -14.22 5.99 -0.45
N THR A 207 -15.33 6.55 -0.90
CA THR A 207 -15.91 7.79 -0.36
C THR A 207 -17.25 7.55 0.33
N ASP A 208 -17.89 6.41 0.10
CA ASP A 208 -19.13 6.02 0.75
C ASP A 208 -18.86 5.35 2.10
N VAL A 209 -19.17 6.07 3.17
CA VAL A 209 -18.99 5.62 4.56
C VAL A 209 -19.83 4.37 4.89
N TYR A 210 -21.00 4.23 4.28
CA TYR A 210 -21.86 3.06 4.52
C TYR A 210 -21.25 1.81 3.89
N GLU A 211 -20.76 1.94 2.66
CA GLU A 211 -20.06 0.86 1.97
C GLU A 211 -18.79 0.44 2.73
N MET A 212 -17.97 1.40 3.15
CA MET A 212 -16.75 1.11 3.93
C MET A 212 -17.07 0.39 5.25
N ARG A 213 -18.15 0.79 5.94
CA ARG A 213 -18.56 0.14 7.18
C ARG A 213 -18.98 -1.31 6.94
N GLU A 214 -19.77 -1.56 5.90
CA GLU A 214 -20.17 -2.94 5.53
C GLU A 214 -18.95 -3.78 5.13
N GLN A 215 -18.06 -3.24 4.32
CA GLN A 215 -16.83 -3.94 3.91
C GLN A 215 -15.94 -4.26 5.11
N PHE A 216 -15.76 -3.35 6.06
CA PHE A 216 -14.98 -3.59 7.27
C PHE A 216 -15.46 -4.84 8.04
N HIS A 217 -16.77 -5.03 8.13
CA HIS A 217 -17.36 -6.17 8.84
C HIS A 217 -17.40 -7.45 8.01
N ASN A 218 -17.33 -7.37 6.68
CA ASN A 218 -17.53 -8.51 5.78
C ASN A 218 -16.24 -9.01 5.11
N ILE A 219 -15.20 -8.21 5.06
CA ILE A 219 -13.92 -8.61 4.44
C ILE A 219 -13.40 -9.91 5.09
N SER A 220 -12.93 -10.84 4.26
CA SER A 220 -12.49 -12.17 4.67
C SER A 220 -13.55 -12.90 5.50
N ASP A 221 -14.81 -12.86 5.07
CA ASP A 221 -15.97 -13.47 5.79
C ASP A 221 -16.11 -13.00 7.25
N GLY A 222 -15.67 -11.76 7.55
CA GLY A 222 -15.69 -11.16 8.87
C GLY A 222 -14.50 -11.51 9.76
N GLU A 223 -13.55 -12.29 9.30
CA GLU A 223 -12.36 -12.68 10.07
C GLU A 223 -11.50 -11.47 10.44
N TYR A 224 -11.37 -10.52 9.51
CA TYR A 224 -10.60 -9.28 9.74
C TYR A 224 -11.11 -8.51 10.98
N ALA A 225 -12.38 -8.16 11.00
CA ALA A 225 -12.98 -7.43 12.10
C ALA A 225 -12.91 -8.24 13.43
N ASN A 226 -13.19 -9.55 13.36
CA ASN A 226 -13.15 -10.44 14.52
C ASN A 226 -11.73 -10.52 15.13
N LEU A 227 -10.68 -10.58 14.33
CA LEU A 227 -9.30 -10.57 14.82
C LEU A 227 -8.97 -9.27 15.54
N LEU A 228 -9.34 -8.12 14.98
CA LEU A 228 -9.14 -6.82 15.65
C LEU A 228 -9.96 -6.71 16.94
N PHE A 229 -11.22 -7.19 16.95
CA PHE A 229 -12.05 -7.20 18.15
C PHE A 229 -11.45 -8.05 19.27
N ASN A 230 -10.89 -9.21 18.92
CA ASN A 230 -10.26 -10.11 19.87
C ASN A 230 -8.97 -9.53 20.47
N HIS A 231 -8.17 -8.81 19.68
CA HIS A 231 -6.90 -8.23 20.13
C HIS A 231 -7.09 -6.93 20.93
N PHE A 232 -8.02 -6.07 20.51
CA PHE A 232 -8.10 -4.70 21.01
C PHE A 232 -9.43 -4.35 21.67
N GLY A 233 -10.42 -5.24 21.61
CA GLY A 233 -11.76 -5.03 22.13
C GLY A 233 -12.69 -4.34 21.12
N LYS A 234 -13.87 -4.94 20.90
CA LYS A 234 -14.84 -4.50 19.90
C LYS A 234 -15.15 -3.00 19.99
N LYS A 235 -15.48 -2.50 21.18
CA LYS A 235 -15.84 -1.10 21.36
C LYS A 235 -14.72 -0.13 20.95
N ARG A 236 -13.47 -0.45 21.27
CA ARG A 236 -12.33 0.44 20.88
C ARG A 236 -12.11 0.48 19.38
N VAL A 237 -12.24 -0.67 18.71
CA VAL A 237 -12.11 -0.73 17.25
C VAL A 237 -13.23 0.04 16.59
N GLU A 238 -14.47 -0.19 17.03
CA GLU A 238 -15.65 0.52 16.50
C GLU A 238 -15.58 2.03 16.77
N ASP A 239 -15.19 2.45 17.97
CA ASP A 239 -15.02 3.87 18.30
C ASP A 239 -14.00 4.54 17.36
N GLU A 240 -12.85 3.90 17.08
CA GLU A 240 -11.82 4.46 16.20
C GLU A 240 -12.29 4.49 14.73
N LEU A 241 -13.00 3.46 14.29
CA LEU A 241 -13.57 3.40 12.96
C LEU A 241 -14.62 4.50 12.75
N GLU A 242 -15.52 4.71 13.73
CA GLU A 242 -16.52 5.78 13.68
C GLU A 242 -15.89 7.19 13.73
N GLU A 243 -14.76 7.37 14.43
CA GLU A 243 -14.00 8.63 14.35
C GLU A 243 -13.40 8.88 12.97
N TYR A 244 -12.94 7.83 12.30
CA TYR A 244 -12.48 7.93 10.90
C TYR A 244 -13.66 8.28 9.96
N PHE A 245 -14.82 7.68 10.14
CA PHE A 245 -16.00 7.92 9.30
C PHE A 245 -16.65 9.32 9.48
N LYS A 246 -16.26 10.09 10.49
CA LYS A 246 -16.69 11.49 10.65
C LYS A 246 -15.95 12.45 9.74
N LEU A 247 -14.85 12.04 9.15
CA LEU A 247 -14.08 12.88 8.24
C LEU A 247 -14.86 13.12 6.94
N GLU A 248 -14.68 14.29 6.34
CA GLU A 248 -15.27 14.62 5.06
C GLU A 248 -14.52 13.87 3.94
N MET A 249 -15.16 12.82 3.41
CA MET A 249 -14.54 11.98 2.38
C MET A 249 -14.59 12.66 1.02
N PHE A 250 -13.48 12.64 0.30
CA PHE A 250 -13.37 13.07 -1.10
C PHE A 250 -12.55 12.05 -1.91
N GLU A 251 -12.57 12.19 -3.24
CA GLU A 251 -11.80 11.33 -4.15
C GLU A 251 -10.31 11.46 -3.87
N ARG A 252 -9.70 10.36 -3.50
CA ARG A 252 -8.30 10.24 -3.12
C ARG A 252 -7.78 8.86 -3.40
N PHE A 253 -6.47 8.76 -3.52
CA PHE A 253 -5.74 7.51 -3.66
C PHE A 253 -4.48 7.53 -2.83
N GLY A 254 -3.93 6.36 -2.57
CA GLY A 254 -2.65 6.25 -1.93
C GLY A 254 -2.02 4.88 -2.09
N GLY A 255 -0.77 4.80 -1.71
CA GLY A 255 0.00 3.58 -1.88
C GLY A 255 1.21 3.49 -0.97
N GLY A 256 1.76 2.28 -0.92
CA GLY A 256 2.96 1.95 -0.20
C GLY A 256 4.03 1.37 -1.10
N ILE A 257 5.23 1.92 -1.03
CA ILE A 257 6.42 1.47 -1.74
C ILE A 257 7.28 0.68 -0.76
N GLY A 258 7.46 -0.61 -1.00
CA GLY A 258 8.42 -1.43 -0.25
C GLY A 258 9.85 -0.95 -0.53
N VAL A 259 10.47 -0.22 0.39
CA VAL A 259 11.78 0.41 0.13
C VAL A 259 12.87 -0.62 -0.17
N THR A 260 12.87 -1.76 0.51
CA THR A 260 13.83 -2.84 0.23
C THR A 260 13.64 -3.44 -1.17
N ARG A 261 12.39 -3.61 -1.60
CA ARG A 261 12.04 -4.09 -2.94
C ARG A 261 12.41 -3.05 -4.02
N MET A 262 12.12 -1.76 -3.77
CA MET A 262 12.50 -0.68 -4.69
C MET A 262 14.02 -0.57 -4.85
N VAL A 263 14.79 -0.65 -3.76
CA VAL A 263 16.26 -0.67 -3.81
C VAL A 263 16.76 -1.86 -4.65
N SER A 264 16.17 -3.04 -4.47
CA SER A 264 16.53 -4.23 -5.25
C SER A 264 16.20 -4.05 -6.74
N ALA A 265 15.02 -3.50 -7.06
CA ALA A 265 14.60 -3.21 -8.42
C ALA A 265 15.53 -2.19 -9.10
N MET A 266 15.84 -1.08 -8.41
CA MET A 266 16.75 -0.05 -8.93
C MET A 266 18.17 -0.59 -9.14
N LYS A 267 18.66 -1.46 -8.24
CA LYS A 267 19.96 -2.12 -8.40
C LYS A 267 19.96 -3.07 -9.61
N SER A 268 18.93 -3.88 -9.78
CA SER A 268 18.78 -4.78 -10.92
C SER A 268 18.71 -4.04 -12.26
N ALA A 269 18.14 -2.84 -12.27
CA ALA A 269 18.09 -1.96 -13.43
C ALA A 269 19.37 -1.12 -13.65
N GLY A 270 20.39 -1.25 -12.78
CA GLY A 270 21.64 -0.45 -12.86
C GLY A 270 21.46 1.02 -12.48
N LEU A 271 20.37 1.39 -11.80
CA LEU A 271 20.03 2.76 -11.40
C LEU A 271 20.64 3.17 -10.06
N LEU A 272 21.12 2.19 -9.30
CA LEU A 272 21.91 2.36 -8.09
C LEU A 272 23.19 1.53 -8.22
N LEU A 273 24.32 2.12 -7.91
CA LEU A 273 25.63 1.46 -7.96
C LEU A 273 26.13 1.20 -6.53
N ASP A 274 26.69 0.02 -6.32
CA ASP A 274 27.43 -0.28 -5.08
C ASP A 274 28.61 0.71 -4.98
N LYS A 275 28.76 1.35 -3.81
CA LYS A 275 29.85 2.31 -3.52
C LYS A 275 31.00 1.61 -2.80
#